data_7ef27e359bb8418492412fbc98387869
#
_entry.id   7ef27e359bb8418492412fbc98387869
#
_cell.length_a   1.000
_cell.length_b   1.000
_cell.length_c   1.000
_cell.angle_alpha   90.00
_cell.angle_beta   90.00
_cell.angle_gamma   90.00
#
_symmetry.space_group_name_H-M   'P 1'
#
loop_
_entity.id
_entity.type
_entity.pdbx_description
1 polymer ?
#
loop_
_entity_poly.entity_id
_entity_poly.type
_entity_poly.pdbx_seq_one_letter_code
_entity_poly.pdbx_strand_id
1 'polypeptide(L)'
;MQMLIKNAKLRDREELVNILIDGGKIVDIGVGLTAEAETVIDAEGNLTTASYIDPHIHLDKVNVLDVLPKNQSGTLKEAIEMLWDKKRNYVNEDILARGGDVVEREIKNGVLNIRTHIDVDTITGLKATEGVLALKDKYKGVVDMQTVAFPQEGIMKDPGADKLMWQAMEMGCDVVGGMPANENCPDDSRAHVKLCFDIAEKYDADVDMHVDESDDPFYRTLEMVADETIARGWQGRVTAGHTCAMAAYDDHYAAYVIEKVKKAGINVITNPVTNLMLQGRLDKQPIRRGITRVKELL
;
A
#
# COMPACT_ATOMS: atom_id res chain seq x y z
N MET A 1 -1.76 -25.97 20.03
CA MET A 1 -0.27 -26.09 20.07
C MET A 1 0.23 -24.97 20.95
N GLN A 2 0.88 -25.36 22.07
CA GLN A 2 1.50 -24.39 22.97
C GLN A 2 2.96 -24.15 22.59
N MET A 3 3.39 -22.89 22.61
CA MET A 3 4.77 -22.49 22.36
C MET A 3 5.25 -21.56 23.47
N LEU A 4 6.48 -21.77 23.94
CA LEU A 4 7.14 -20.88 24.90
C LEU A 4 8.40 -20.28 24.26
N ILE A 5 8.42 -18.95 24.12
CA ILE A 5 9.63 -18.21 23.73
C ILE A 5 10.30 -17.75 25.02
N LYS A 6 11.55 -18.17 25.24
CA LYS A 6 12.36 -17.81 26.43
C LYS A 6 13.35 -16.71 26.10
N ASN A 7 13.73 -15.94 27.13
CA ASN A 7 14.80 -14.95 27.07
C ASN A 7 14.62 -13.92 25.95
N ALA A 8 13.38 -13.49 25.68
CA ALA A 8 13.05 -12.51 24.67
C ALA A 8 13.36 -11.09 25.17
N LYS A 9 14.08 -10.27 24.37
CA LYS A 9 14.26 -8.83 24.63
C LYS A 9 13.15 -8.06 23.92
N LEU A 10 12.26 -7.42 24.67
CA LEU A 10 11.27 -6.51 24.11
C LEU A 10 11.81 -5.07 24.10
N ARG A 11 11.33 -4.27 23.15
CA ARG A 11 11.79 -2.90 22.92
C ARG A 11 11.56 -1.98 24.14
N ASP A 12 10.43 -2.20 24.82
CA ASP A 12 9.91 -1.36 25.90
C ASP A 12 10.21 -1.90 27.31
N ARG A 13 11.02 -2.97 27.42
CA ARG A 13 11.41 -3.60 28.70
C ARG A 13 12.91 -3.72 28.80
N GLU A 14 13.44 -3.48 30.00
CA GLU A 14 14.88 -3.68 30.27
C GLU A 14 15.22 -5.16 30.50
N GLU A 15 14.35 -5.88 31.18
CA GLU A 15 14.52 -7.29 31.53
C GLU A 15 14.14 -8.21 30.38
N LEU A 16 14.79 -9.39 30.33
CA LEU A 16 14.38 -10.47 29.44
C LEU A 16 13.07 -11.10 29.95
N VAL A 17 12.17 -11.38 29.02
CA VAL A 17 10.87 -11.98 29.32
C VAL A 17 10.70 -13.31 28.60
N ASN A 18 9.80 -14.13 29.11
CA ASN A 18 9.28 -15.29 28.41
C ASN A 18 7.88 -14.98 27.88
N ILE A 19 7.54 -15.53 26.71
CA ILE A 19 6.26 -15.32 26.03
C ILE A 19 5.59 -16.67 25.83
N LEU A 20 4.42 -16.82 26.39
CA LEU A 20 3.59 -18.03 26.21
C LEU A 20 2.55 -17.79 25.11
N ILE A 21 2.53 -18.69 24.14
CA ILE A 21 1.57 -18.68 23.03
C ILE A 21 0.75 -19.96 23.10
N ASP A 22 -0.58 -19.84 23.05
CA ASP A 22 -1.49 -20.97 22.95
C ASP A 22 -2.59 -20.68 21.94
N GLY A 23 -2.91 -21.68 21.11
CA GLY A 23 -3.91 -21.52 20.05
C GLY A 23 -3.62 -20.38 19.08
N GLY A 24 -2.33 -20.07 18.84
CA GLY A 24 -1.90 -18.98 17.94
C GLY A 24 -2.01 -17.57 18.54
N LYS A 25 -2.26 -17.45 19.85
CA LYS A 25 -2.36 -16.16 20.55
C LYS A 25 -1.37 -16.07 21.70
N ILE A 26 -0.80 -14.90 21.93
CA ILE A 26 -0.01 -14.62 23.13
C ILE A 26 -0.97 -14.60 24.31
N VAL A 27 -0.75 -15.52 25.27
CA VAL A 27 -1.60 -15.65 26.47
C VAL A 27 -0.95 -15.07 27.72
N ASP A 28 0.40 -15.00 27.76
CA ASP A 28 1.13 -14.38 28.86
C ASP A 28 2.52 -13.90 28.46
N ILE A 29 3.03 -12.85 29.10
CA ILE A 29 4.38 -12.29 28.94
C ILE A 29 4.90 -11.91 30.33
N GLY A 30 5.96 -12.57 30.79
CA GLY A 30 6.52 -12.27 32.13
C GLY A 30 7.97 -12.67 32.31
N VAL A 31 8.63 -12.00 33.27
CA VAL A 31 9.96 -12.37 33.72
C VAL A 31 9.88 -13.71 34.47
N GLY A 32 10.70 -14.68 34.07
CA GLY A 32 10.71 -15.98 34.71
C GLY A 32 9.44 -16.83 34.51
N LEU A 33 8.54 -16.44 33.61
CA LEU A 33 7.36 -17.25 33.26
C LEU A 33 7.79 -18.65 32.81
N THR A 34 7.20 -19.67 33.39
CA THR A 34 7.45 -21.07 33.04
C THR A 34 6.13 -21.75 32.64
N ALA A 35 6.18 -22.52 31.58
CA ALA A 35 5.07 -23.32 31.13
C ALA A 35 5.60 -24.61 30.46
N GLU A 36 4.85 -25.71 30.55
CA GLU A 36 5.06 -26.86 29.68
C GLU A 36 4.52 -26.48 28.28
N ALA A 37 5.34 -26.63 27.25
CA ALA A 37 4.97 -26.30 25.89
C ALA A 37 5.52 -27.32 24.90
N GLU A 38 4.75 -27.60 23.84
CA GLU A 38 5.14 -28.50 22.76
C GLU A 38 6.37 -28.01 22.01
N THR A 39 6.50 -26.67 21.89
CA THR A 39 7.63 -26.02 21.25
C THR A 39 8.24 -24.99 22.19
N VAL A 40 9.55 -25.06 22.35
CA VAL A 40 10.31 -24.09 23.15
C VAL A 40 11.38 -23.45 22.26
N ILE A 41 11.36 -22.12 22.15
CA ILE A 41 12.36 -21.32 21.42
C ILE A 41 13.11 -20.48 22.44
N ASP A 42 14.43 -20.56 22.47
CA ASP A 42 15.26 -19.63 23.24
C ASP A 42 15.66 -18.46 22.34
N ALA A 43 15.20 -17.27 22.68
CA ALA A 43 15.56 -16.05 21.94
C ALA A 43 16.98 -15.55 22.29
N GLU A 44 17.66 -16.16 23.27
CA GLU A 44 19.06 -15.85 23.64
C GLU A 44 19.32 -14.36 23.91
N GLY A 45 18.32 -13.64 24.39
CA GLY A 45 18.39 -12.20 24.61
C GLY A 45 18.26 -11.36 23.34
N ASN A 46 17.97 -11.96 22.20
CA ASN A 46 17.75 -11.20 20.96
C ASN A 46 16.45 -10.42 21.00
N LEU A 47 16.41 -9.33 20.24
CA LEU A 47 15.22 -8.50 20.09
C LEU A 47 14.09 -9.31 19.48
N THR A 48 12.97 -9.35 20.19
CA THR A 48 11.74 -10.01 19.77
C THR A 48 10.67 -8.95 19.49
N THR A 49 10.13 -8.96 18.29
CA THR A 49 9.12 -7.99 17.82
C THR A 49 7.89 -8.73 17.27
N ALA A 50 6.79 -8.01 17.07
CA ALA A 50 5.76 -8.47 16.17
C ALA A 50 6.34 -8.64 14.75
N SER A 51 5.64 -9.39 13.90
CA SER A 51 5.98 -9.48 12.47
C SER A 51 5.97 -8.09 11.83
N TYR A 52 6.75 -7.92 10.77
CA TYR A 52 6.74 -6.68 10.00
C TYR A 52 5.50 -6.62 9.09
N ILE A 53 5.20 -5.41 8.66
CA ILE A 53 4.11 -5.10 7.74
C ILE A 53 4.73 -4.44 6.50
N ASP A 54 4.41 -4.95 5.31
CA ASP A 54 4.59 -4.21 4.06
C ASP A 54 3.24 -3.55 3.70
N PRO A 55 3.09 -2.23 3.94
CA PRO A 55 1.82 -1.56 3.77
C PRO A 55 1.56 -1.13 2.32
N HIS A 56 2.51 -1.32 1.39
CA HIS A 56 2.38 -0.79 0.04
C HIS A 56 3.27 -1.52 -0.98
N ILE A 57 2.72 -2.49 -1.65
CA ILE A 57 3.37 -3.23 -2.75
C ILE A 57 2.39 -3.47 -3.90
N HIS A 58 2.90 -3.90 -5.05
CA HIS A 58 2.11 -4.27 -6.25
C HIS A 58 2.50 -5.67 -6.72
N LEU A 59 1.91 -6.72 -6.12
CA LEU A 59 2.27 -8.12 -6.40
C LEU A 59 1.92 -8.59 -7.82
N ASP A 60 1.00 -7.91 -8.50
CA ASP A 60 0.66 -8.17 -9.90
C ASP A 60 1.79 -7.81 -10.88
N LYS A 61 2.66 -6.84 -10.52
CA LYS A 61 3.70 -6.30 -11.41
C LYS A 61 5.13 -6.31 -10.84
N VAL A 62 5.38 -7.12 -9.79
CA VAL A 62 6.74 -7.37 -9.26
C VAL A 62 7.56 -8.27 -10.21
N ASN A 63 8.88 -8.22 -10.07
CA ASN A 63 9.83 -9.08 -10.78
C ASN A 63 9.66 -9.05 -12.32
N VAL A 64 9.48 -7.87 -12.90
CA VAL A 64 9.29 -7.69 -14.35
C VAL A 64 10.44 -6.97 -15.05
N LEU A 65 11.48 -6.54 -14.32
CA LEU A 65 12.59 -5.74 -14.88
C LEU A 65 13.33 -6.44 -16.02
N ASP A 66 13.44 -7.77 -15.96
CA ASP A 66 14.17 -8.54 -16.98
C ASP A 66 13.41 -8.68 -18.32
N VAL A 67 12.11 -8.39 -18.30
CA VAL A 67 11.22 -8.51 -19.47
C VAL A 67 10.69 -7.18 -19.99
N LEU A 68 10.98 -6.07 -19.29
CA LEU A 68 10.60 -4.73 -19.69
C LEU A 68 11.75 -3.98 -20.34
N PRO A 69 11.48 -3.03 -21.25
CA PRO A 69 12.48 -2.07 -21.68
C PRO A 69 12.98 -1.23 -20.50
N LYS A 70 14.13 -0.60 -20.63
CA LYS A 70 14.64 0.31 -19.58
C LYS A 70 13.88 1.62 -19.63
N ASN A 71 13.46 2.11 -18.46
CA ASN A 71 12.90 3.46 -18.31
C ASN A 71 13.99 4.51 -18.62
N GLN A 72 13.89 5.18 -19.78
CA GLN A 72 14.89 6.11 -20.29
C GLN A 72 14.78 7.50 -19.63
N SER A 73 13.58 7.99 -19.42
CA SER A 73 13.34 9.29 -18.79
C SER A 73 13.45 9.24 -17.27
N GLY A 74 13.31 8.06 -16.67
CA GLY A 74 13.21 7.87 -15.24
C GLY A 74 11.92 8.42 -14.64
N THR A 75 10.90 8.72 -15.48
CA THR A 75 9.63 9.28 -15.00
C THR A 75 8.63 8.20 -14.64
N LEU A 76 7.68 8.53 -13.74
CA LEU A 76 6.55 7.68 -13.39
C LEU A 76 5.70 7.35 -14.62
N LYS A 77 5.44 8.35 -15.48
CA LYS A 77 4.65 8.14 -16.70
C LYS A 77 5.23 7.03 -17.58
N GLU A 78 6.52 7.10 -17.91
CA GLU A 78 7.17 6.07 -18.70
C GLU A 78 7.15 4.72 -17.99
N ALA A 79 7.35 4.68 -16.66
CA ALA A 79 7.28 3.45 -15.88
C ALA A 79 5.90 2.77 -15.99
N ILE A 80 4.82 3.53 -16.02
CA ILE A 80 3.45 3.02 -16.22
C ILE A 80 3.27 2.50 -17.65
N GLU A 81 3.63 3.30 -18.65
CA GLU A 81 3.44 2.97 -20.08
C GLU A 81 4.22 1.72 -20.50
N MET A 82 5.42 1.52 -19.96
CA MET A 82 6.24 0.32 -20.21
C MET A 82 5.56 -0.99 -19.79
N LEU A 83 4.66 -0.94 -18.83
CA LEU A 83 3.93 -2.11 -18.34
C LEU A 83 2.76 -2.53 -19.24
N TRP A 84 2.23 -1.64 -20.08
CA TRP A 84 1.01 -1.91 -20.84
C TRP A 84 1.06 -3.19 -21.69
N ASP A 85 2.17 -3.45 -22.39
CA ASP A 85 2.33 -4.65 -23.21
C ASP A 85 2.41 -5.92 -22.34
N LYS A 86 3.07 -5.85 -21.19
CA LYS A 86 3.11 -6.96 -20.23
C LYS A 86 1.72 -7.21 -19.65
N LYS A 87 0.99 -6.16 -19.27
CA LYS A 87 -0.37 -6.23 -18.69
C LYS A 87 -1.37 -6.90 -19.64
N ARG A 88 -1.33 -6.58 -20.94
CA ARG A 88 -2.19 -7.24 -21.95
C ARG A 88 -2.04 -8.75 -21.98
N ASN A 89 -0.84 -9.23 -21.65
CA ASN A 89 -0.45 -10.64 -21.70
C ASN A 89 -0.39 -11.30 -20.31
N TYR A 90 -1.02 -10.72 -19.28
CA TYR A 90 -1.08 -11.35 -17.97
C TYR A 90 -1.84 -12.67 -18.02
N VAL A 91 -1.26 -13.66 -17.33
CA VAL A 91 -1.88 -14.94 -17.01
C VAL A 91 -1.66 -15.23 -15.53
N ASN A 92 -2.58 -15.97 -14.93
CA ASN A 92 -2.55 -16.23 -13.48
C ASN A 92 -1.26 -16.93 -13.04
N GLU A 93 -0.76 -17.85 -13.84
CA GLU A 93 0.47 -18.61 -13.55
C GLU A 93 1.70 -17.69 -13.44
N ASP A 94 1.80 -16.68 -14.30
CA ASP A 94 2.88 -15.70 -14.28
C ASP A 94 2.81 -14.84 -13.00
N ILE A 95 1.62 -14.36 -12.64
CA ILE A 95 1.42 -13.57 -11.41
C ILE A 95 1.70 -14.42 -10.17
N LEU A 96 1.21 -15.66 -10.12
CA LEU A 96 1.47 -16.59 -9.03
C LEU A 96 2.96 -16.90 -8.85
N ALA A 97 3.70 -17.03 -9.96
CA ALA A 97 5.13 -17.29 -9.90
C ALA A 97 5.91 -16.06 -9.39
N ARG A 98 5.73 -14.90 -10.02
CA ARG A 98 6.45 -13.66 -9.68
C ARG A 98 6.06 -13.11 -8.31
N GLY A 99 4.75 -13.01 -8.04
CA GLY A 99 4.22 -12.56 -6.77
C GLY A 99 4.56 -13.53 -5.63
N GLY A 100 4.48 -14.85 -5.89
CA GLY A 100 4.85 -15.88 -4.92
C GLY A 100 6.31 -15.82 -4.49
N ASP A 101 7.23 -15.61 -5.42
CA ASP A 101 8.66 -15.42 -5.10
C ASP A 101 8.89 -14.19 -4.20
N VAL A 102 8.14 -13.10 -4.40
CA VAL A 102 8.21 -11.93 -3.52
C VAL A 102 7.62 -12.24 -2.15
N VAL A 103 6.43 -12.84 -2.07
CA VAL A 103 5.80 -13.21 -0.80
C VAL A 103 6.72 -14.14 0.02
N GLU A 104 7.38 -15.11 -0.61
CA GLU A 104 8.33 -15.98 0.08
C GLU A 104 9.56 -15.23 0.60
N ARG A 105 10.03 -14.21 -0.12
CA ARG A 105 11.10 -13.33 0.35
C ARG A 105 10.64 -12.46 1.52
N GLU A 106 9.43 -11.93 1.47
CA GLU A 106 8.83 -11.17 2.56
C GLU A 106 8.73 -12.03 3.83
N ILE A 107 8.22 -13.25 3.73
CA ILE A 107 8.15 -14.21 4.85
C ILE A 107 9.54 -14.45 5.46
N LYS A 108 10.57 -14.68 4.65
CA LYS A 108 11.95 -14.90 5.11
C LYS A 108 12.53 -13.68 5.85
N ASN A 109 12.03 -12.48 5.55
CA ASN A 109 12.41 -11.23 6.21
C ASN A 109 11.49 -10.87 7.40
N GLY A 110 10.54 -11.73 7.75
CA GLY A 110 9.64 -11.54 8.91
C GLY A 110 8.42 -10.67 8.62
N VAL A 111 8.10 -10.41 7.35
CA VAL A 111 6.87 -9.72 6.94
C VAL A 111 5.76 -10.75 6.79
N LEU A 112 4.71 -10.62 7.58
CA LEU A 112 3.55 -11.52 7.55
C LEU A 112 2.23 -10.77 7.30
N ASN A 113 2.29 -9.46 7.12
CA ASN A 113 1.13 -8.63 6.77
C ASN A 113 1.49 -7.81 5.55
N ILE A 114 0.73 -7.93 4.47
CA ILE A 114 1.01 -7.29 3.18
C ILE A 114 -0.25 -6.58 2.71
N ARG A 115 -0.13 -5.32 2.27
CA ARG A 115 -1.17 -4.64 1.51
C ARG A 115 -0.69 -4.44 0.08
N THR A 116 -1.39 -5.08 -0.87
CA THR A 116 -1.01 -5.06 -2.29
C THR A 116 -2.04 -4.34 -3.14
N HIS A 117 -1.58 -3.37 -3.94
CA HIS A 117 -2.39 -2.65 -4.91
C HIS A 117 -2.37 -3.42 -6.23
N ILE A 118 -3.54 -3.71 -6.78
CA ILE A 118 -3.76 -4.54 -7.97
C ILE A 118 -4.31 -3.68 -9.08
N ASP A 119 -3.64 -3.61 -10.21
CA ASP A 119 -4.12 -2.83 -11.35
C ASP A 119 -5.50 -3.30 -11.83
N VAL A 120 -6.43 -2.36 -11.89
CA VAL A 120 -7.79 -2.53 -12.41
C VAL A 120 -8.01 -1.48 -13.49
N ASP A 121 -7.94 -1.88 -14.75
CA ASP A 121 -8.01 -1.00 -15.91
C ASP A 121 -8.47 -1.77 -17.16
N THR A 122 -8.77 -1.04 -18.24
CA THR A 122 -9.23 -1.68 -19.47
C THR A 122 -8.14 -2.42 -20.25
N ILE A 123 -6.86 -2.25 -19.88
CA ILE A 123 -5.72 -2.92 -20.51
C ILE A 123 -5.63 -4.38 -20.06
N THR A 124 -5.71 -4.60 -18.75
CA THR A 124 -5.64 -5.94 -18.14
C THR A 124 -7.02 -6.53 -17.80
N GLY A 125 -8.06 -5.71 -17.74
CA GLY A 125 -9.35 -6.11 -17.18
C GLY A 125 -9.21 -6.51 -15.71
N LEU A 126 -9.69 -7.70 -15.39
CA LEU A 126 -9.62 -8.28 -14.02
C LEU A 126 -8.58 -9.41 -13.89
N LYS A 127 -7.74 -9.64 -14.90
CA LYS A 127 -6.72 -10.71 -14.85
C LYS A 127 -5.72 -10.54 -13.69
N ALA A 128 -5.30 -9.29 -13.43
CA ALA A 128 -4.43 -9.00 -12.31
C ALA A 128 -5.13 -9.33 -10.97
N THR A 129 -6.41 -8.98 -10.85
CA THR A 129 -7.23 -9.28 -9.67
C THR A 129 -7.36 -10.78 -9.45
N GLU A 130 -7.70 -11.55 -10.49
CA GLU A 130 -7.77 -13.01 -10.42
C GLU A 130 -6.46 -13.63 -9.93
N GLY A 131 -5.32 -13.20 -10.52
CA GLY A 131 -4.01 -13.73 -10.16
C GLY A 131 -3.58 -13.43 -8.73
N VAL A 132 -3.82 -12.21 -8.24
CA VAL A 132 -3.44 -11.83 -6.87
C VAL A 132 -4.40 -12.41 -5.83
N LEU A 133 -5.69 -12.55 -6.13
CA LEU A 133 -6.63 -13.25 -5.24
C LEU A 133 -6.27 -14.74 -5.11
N ALA A 134 -5.84 -15.39 -6.20
CA ALA A 134 -5.32 -16.74 -6.15
C ALA A 134 -4.02 -16.82 -5.32
N LEU A 135 -3.15 -15.81 -5.40
CA LEU A 135 -1.95 -15.70 -4.57
C LEU A 135 -2.32 -15.55 -3.09
N LYS A 136 -3.28 -14.69 -2.75
CA LYS A 136 -3.82 -14.53 -1.39
C LYS A 136 -4.34 -15.84 -0.83
N ASP A 137 -5.10 -16.59 -1.61
CA ASP A 137 -5.61 -17.90 -1.18
C ASP A 137 -4.49 -18.93 -0.97
N LYS A 138 -3.46 -18.95 -1.85
CA LYS A 138 -2.28 -19.83 -1.72
C LYS A 138 -1.55 -19.64 -0.39
N TYR A 139 -1.41 -18.40 0.09
CA TYR A 139 -0.67 -18.08 1.32
C TYR A 139 -1.57 -17.86 2.54
N LYS A 140 -2.86 -18.19 2.43
CA LYS A 140 -3.81 -18.10 3.54
C LYS A 140 -3.33 -18.87 4.77
N GLY A 141 -3.36 -18.21 5.93
CA GLY A 141 -2.90 -18.79 7.20
C GLY A 141 -1.38 -18.69 7.43
N VAL A 142 -0.63 -18.17 6.45
CA VAL A 142 0.80 -17.84 6.59
C VAL A 142 1.00 -16.32 6.55
N VAL A 143 0.41 -15.67 5.57
CA VAL A 143 0.46 -14.21 5.40
C VAL A 143 -0.96 -13.67 5.44
N ASP A 144 -1.17 -12.58 6.17
CA ASP A 144 -2.38 -11.76 6.09
C ASP A 144 -2.22 -10.75 4.96
N MET A 145 -3.00 -10.94 3.89
CA MET A 145 -2.89 -10.12 2.67
C MET A 145 -4.16 -9.33 2.44
N GLN A 146 -4.05 -8.00 2.47
CA GLN A 146 -5.09 -7.08 2.03
C GLN A 146 -4.87 -6.72 0.57
N THR A 147 -5.93 -6.82 -0.22
CA THR A 147 -5.93 -6.54 -1.66
C THR A 147 -6.68 -5.24 -1.95
N VAL A 148 -6.03 -4.33 -2.66
CA VAL A 148 -6.56 -3.02 -3.04
C VAL A 148 -6.91 -3.02 -4.52
N ALA A 149 -8.18 -2.80 -4.89
CA ALA A 149 -8.59 -2.57 -6.27
C ALA A 149 -8.06 -1.19 -6.72
N PHE A 150 -7.09 -1.15 -7.62
CA PHE A 150 -6.30 0.05 -7.90
C PHE A 150 -6.40 0.49 -9.38
N PRO A 151 -7.08 1.60 -9.69
CA PRO A 151 -7.25 2.10 -11.05
C PRO A 151 -6.05 2.99 -11.45
N GLN A 152 -4.89 2.39 -11.72
CA GLN A 152 -3.66 3.11 -12.02
C GLN A 152 -3.78 4.03 -13.24
N GLU A 153 -4.53 3.61 -14.26
CA GLU A 153 -4.69 4.40 -15.50
C GLU A 153 -5.68 5.59 -15.35
N GLY A 154 -6.30 5.72 -14.18
CA GLY A 154 -7.42 6.62 -13.92
C GLY A 154 -8.76 5.91 -14.09
N ILE A 155 -9.85 6.56 -13.69
CA ILE A 155 -11.22 6.05 -13.87
C ILE A 155 -11.95 6.83 -14.95
N MET A 156 -11.89 8.15 -14.90
CA MET A 156 -12.49 9.03 -15.91
C MET A 156 -11.71 9.00 -17.21
N LYS A 157 -10.39 8.88 -17.11
CA LYS A 157 -9.46 8.80 -18.23
C LYS A 157 -9.48 7.44 -18.94
N ASP A 158 -9.89 6.36 -18.27
CA ASP A 158 -10.01 5.00 -18.81
C ASP A 158 -11.49 4.54 -18.82
N PRO A 159 -12.28 4.89 -19.86
CA PRO A 159 -13.71 4.60 -19.91
C PRO A 159 -14.01 3.10 -19.81
N GLY A 160 -14.71 2.70 -18.75
CA GLY A 160 -15.02 1.33 -18.39
C GLY A 160 -14.30 0.83 -17.14
N ALA A 161 -13.25 1.52 -16.69
CA ALA A 161 -12.56 1.21 -15.44
C ALA A 161 -13.50 1.34 -14.23
N ASP A 162 -14.47 2.24 -14.26
CA ASP A 162 -15.52 2.35 -13.24
C ASP A 162 -16.21 1.02 -12.98
N LYS A 163 -16.66 0.33 -14.02
CA LYS A 163 -17.32 -0.97 -13.90
C LYS A 163 -16.39 -2.06 -13.40
N LEU A 164 -15.12 -2.03 -13.85
CA LEU A 164 -14.12 -2.98 -13.42
C LEU A 164 -13.80 -2.81 -11.92
N MET A 165 -13.80 -1.58 -11.40
CA MET A 165 -13.62 -1.31 -9.97
C MET A 165 -14.73 -1.98 -9.13
N TRP A 166 -16.01 -1.83 -9.52
CA TRP A 166 -17.11 -2.52 -8.85
C TRP A 166 -16.93 -4.04 -8.89
N GLN A 167 -16.57 -4.59 -10.06
CA GLN A 167 -16.36 -6.03 -10.23
C GLN A 167 -15.18 -6.56 -9.40
N ALA A 168 -14.08 -5.81 -9.31
CA ALA A 168 -12.94 -6.20 -8.47
C ALA A 168 -13.33 -6.32 -6.98
N MET A 169 -14.17 -5.43 -6.48
CA MET A 169 -14.71 -5.53 -5.12
C MET A 169 -15.67 -6.71 -4.98
N GLU A 170 -16.53 -6.98 -5.97
CA GLU A 170 -17.39 -8.17 -6.00
C GLU A 170 -16.58 -9.48 -5.98
N MET A 171 -15.41 -9.51 -6.61
CA MET A 171 -14.49 -10.65 -6.59
C MET A 171 -13.81 -10.87 -5.24
N GLY A 172 -13.84 -9.89 -4.34
CA GLY A 172 -13.30 -10.02 -2.99
C GLY A 172 -12.03 -9.23 -2.72
N CYS A 173 -11.77 -8.14 -3.45
CA CYS A 173 -10.81 -7.13 -2.99
C CYS A 173 -11.27 -6.52 -1.67
N ASP A 174 -10.31 -6.24 -0.76
CA ASP A 174 -10.62 -5.80 0.60
C ASP A 174 -10.74 -4.27 0.72
N VAL A 175 -10.05 -3.52 -0.15
CA VAL A 175 -9.85 -2.07 -0.04
C VAL A 175 -10.07 -1.42 -1.39
N VAL A 176 -10.64 -0.22 -1.40
CA VAL A 176 -10.82 0.57 -2.63
C VAL A 176 -9.60 1.47 -2.84
N GLY A 177 -8.94 1.30 -3.97
CA GLY A 177 -7.83 2.13 -4.42
C GLY A 177 -8.25 3.36 -5.21
N GLY A 178 -7.28 4.20 -5.53
CA GLY A 178 -7.46 5.35 -6.40
C GLY A 178 -6.12 5.96 -6.82
N MET A 179 -6.11 6.63 -7.96
CA MET A 179 -4.99 7.46 -8.42
C MET A 179 -5.51 8.76 -9.05
N PRO A 180 -6.15 9.63 -8.25
CA PRO A 180 -6.85 10.80 -8.77
C PRO A 180 -5.93 11.82 -9.47
N ALA A 181 -4.63 11.84 -9.12
CA ALA A 181 -3.66 12.70 -9.80
C ALA A 181 -3.35 12.27 -11.26
N ASN A 182 -3.74 11.06 -11.68
CA ASN A 182 -3.54 10.58 -13.05
C ASN A 182 -4.71 10.91 -13.99
N GLU A 183 -5.74 11.58 -13.50
CA GLU A 183 -6.85 12.05 -14.34
C GLU A 183 -6.48 13.24 -15.23
N ASN A 184 -7.32 13.55 -16.23
CA ASN A 184 -7.02 14.59 -17.21
C ASN A 184 -7.16 16.02 -16.66
N CYS A 185 -8.02 16.21 -15.67
CA CYS A 185 -8.28 17.52 -15.07
C CYS A 185 -8.77 17.40 -13.61
N PRO A 186 -8.76 18.53 -12.86
CA PRO A 186 -9.21 18.51 -11.46
C PRO A 186 -10.65 18.07 -11.25
N ASP A 187 -11.55 18.29 -12.20
CA ASP A 187 -12.95 17.86 -12.09
C ASP A 187 -13.04 16.32 -12.22
N ASP A 188 -12.27 15.73 -13.13
CA ASP A 188 -12.13 14.28 -13.26
C ASP A 188 -11.52 13.68 -11.99
N SER A 189 -10.50 14.34 -11.40
CA SER A 189 -9.91 13.92 -10.11
C SER A 189 -10.95 13.89 -8.99
N ARG A 190 -11.82 14.89 -8.89
CA ARG A 190 -12.91 14.92 -7.91
C ARG A 190 -13.93 13.82 -8.17
N ALA A 191 -14.31 13.60 -9.43
CA ALA A 191 -15.22 12.52 -9.81
C ALA A 191 -14.64 11.14 -9.46
N HIS A 192 -13.34 10.94 -9.71
CA HIS A 192 -12.60 9.74 -9.33
C HIS A 192 -12.66 9.49 -7.82
N VAL A 193 -12.26 10.48 -7.01
CA VAL A 193 -12.31 10.38 -5.54
C VAL A 193 -13.72 10.03 -5.08
N LYS A 194 -14.74 10.75 -5.58
CA LYS A 194 -16.13 10.50 -5.21
C LYS A 194 -16.57 9.08 -5.53
N LEU A 195 -16.26 8.57 -6.73
CA LEU A 195 -16.62 7.21 -7.12
C LEU A 195 -15.95 6.16 -6.21
N CYS A 196 -14.67 6.34 -5.86
CA CYS A 196 -13.98 5.43 -4.94
C CYS A 196 -14.69 5.39 -3.58
N PHE A 197 -15.13 6.53 -3.05
CA PHE A 197 -15.90 6.55 -1.80
C PHE A 197 -17.32 5.97 -1.96
N ASP A 198 -17.98 6.15 -3.11
CA ASP A 198 -19.26 5.50 -3.39
C ASP A 198 -19.14 3.96 -3.34
N ILE A 199 -18.04 3.43 -3.90
CA ILE A 199 -17.70 2.01 -3.84
C ILE A 199 -17.40 1.60 -2.39
N ALA A 200 -16.58 2.37 -1.68
CA ALA A 200 -16.20 2.07 -0.29
C ALA A 200 -17.42 2.02 0.63
N GLU A 201 -18.36 2.95 0.51
CA GLU A 201 -19.62 2.93 1.25
C GLU A 201 -20.45 1.68 0.96
N LYS A 202 -20.55 1.27 -0.32
CA LYS A 202 -21.33 0.10 -0.72
C LYS A 202 -20.83 -1.20 -0.12
N TYR A 203 -19.48 -1.34 -0.01
CA TYR A 203 -18.86 -2.57 0.49
C TYR A 203 -18.39 -2.47 1.95
N ASP A 204 -18.64 -1.33 2.61
CA ASP A 204 -18.09 -1.00 3.94
C ASP A 204 -16.57 -1.21 3.99
N ALA A 205 -15.87 -0.80 2.92
CA ALA A 205 -14.45 -1.00 2.71
C ALA A 205 -13.62 0.24 3.11
N ASP A 206 -12.37 0.03 3.46
CA ASP A 206 -11.39 1.10 3.60
C ASP A 206 -10.97 1.65 2.24
N VAL A 207 -10.33 2.82 2.23
CA VAL A 207 -9.82 3.48 1.03
C VAL A 207 -8.30 3.63 1.13
N ASP A 208 -7.57 3.30 0.05
CA ASP A 208 -6.12 3.47 -0.02
C ASP A 208 -5.69 3.96 -1.42
N MET A 209 -5.39 5.24 -1.54
CA MET A 209 -5.11 5.89 -2.82
C MET A 209 -3.64 6.26 -2.97
N HIS A 210 -3.12 6.17 -4.21
CA HIS A 210 -1.90 6.88 -4.61
C HIS A 210 -2.25 8.35 -4.82
N VAL A 211 -1.71 9.21 -3.96
CA VAL A 211 -2.11 10.61 -3.90
C VAL A 211 -0.92 11.50 -4.21
N ASP A 212 -1.09 12.40 -5.19
CA ASP A 212 -0.10 13.42 -5.53
C ASP A 212 1.33 12.86 -5.69
N GLU A 213 1.45 11.71 -6.37
CA GLU A 213 2.75 11.10 -6.71
C GLU A 213 3.40 11.86 -7.85
N SER A 214 3.72 13.13 -7.59
CA SER A 214 4.26 14.09 -8.56
C SER A 214 5.15 15.11 -7.86
N ASP A 215 6.08 15.69 -8.61
CA ASP A 215 6.88 16.84 -8.16
C ASP A 215 6.13 18.17 -8.30
N ASP A 216 5.02 18.18 -9.02
CA ASP A 216 4.29 19.40 -9.35
C ASP A 216 3.40 19.83 -8.17
N PRO A 217 3.64 21.02 -7.55
CA PRO A 217 2.85 21.53 -6.45
C PRO A 217 1.41 21.91 -6.81
N PHE A 218 1.06 21.88 -8.09
CA PHE A 218 -0.33 22.08 -8.54
C PHE A 218 -1.20 20.84 -8.36
N TYR A 219 -0.60 19.64 -8.20
CA TYR A 219 -1.35 18.46 -7.78
C TYR A 219 -1.77 18.62 -6.31
N ARG A 220 -3.09 18.57 -6.08
CA ARG A 220 -3.73 18.85 -4.78
C ARG A 220 -4.85 17.84 -4.48
N THR A 221 -4.66 16.59 -4.92
CA THR A 221 -5.67 15.56 -4.74
C THR A 221 -5.75 15.08 -3.31
N LEU A 222 -4.69 15.24 -2.51
CA LEU A 222 -4.72 14.98 -1.06
C LEU A 222 -5.78 15.82 -0.35
N GLU A 223 -5.92 17.10 -0.73
CA GLU A 223 -6.96 17.96 -0.19
C GLU A 223 -8.36 17.45 -0.57
N MET A 224 -8.56 17.00 -1.82
CA MET A 224 -9.83 16.45 -2.29
C MET A 224 -10.21 15.16 -1.51
N VAL A 225 -9.23 14.28 -1.30
CA VAL A 225 -9.43 13.05 -0.50
C VAL A 225 -9.80 13.38 0.95
N ALA A 226 -9.12 14.38 1.56
CA ALA A 226 -9.41 14.81 2.92
C ALA A 226 -10.81 15.42 3.04
N ASP A 227 -11.23 16.23 2.07
CA ASP A 227 -12.57 16.82 2.04
C ASP A 227 -13.66 15.73 1.95
N GLU A 228 -13.48 14.75 1.06
CA GLU A 228 -14.45 13.66 0.90
C GLU A 228 -14.47 12.74 2.14
N THR A 229 -13.30 12.46 2.74
CA THR A 229 -13.20 11.70 4.00
C THR A 229 -14.01 12.34 5.12
N ILE A 230 -13.88 13.67 5.29
CA ILE A 230 -14.63 14.42 6.31
C ILE A 230 -16.12 14.43 5.98
N ALA A 231 -16.48 14.69 4.72
CA ALA A 231 -17.86 14.79 4.29
C ALA A 231 -18.65 13.49 4.49
N ARG A 232 -17.99 12.34 4.32
CA ARG A 232 -18.62 11.02 4.46
C ARG A 232 -18.43 10.36 5.82
N GLY A 233 -17.69 10.98 6.73
CA GLY A 233 -17.43 10.38 8.05
C GLY A 233 -16.54 9.15 8.01
N TRP A 234 -15.57 9.11 7.07
CA TRP A 234 -14.65 7.96 6.84
C TRP A 234 -13.32 8.09 7.60
N GLN A 235 -13.27 8.90 8.67
CA GLN A 235 -12.08 9.14 9.48
C GLN A 235 -11.49 7.83 10.01
N GLY A 236 -10.15 7.69 9.89
CA GLY A 236 -9.42 6.50 10.33
C GLY A 236 -9.44 5.32 9.35
N ARG A 237 -10.23 5.41 8.27
CA ARG A 237 -10.41 4.36 7.26
C ARG A 237 -9.79 4.71 5.91
N VAL A 238 -9.04 5.81 5.84
CA VAL A 238 -8.44 6.30 4.59
C VAL A 238 -6.93 6.35 4.72
N THR A 239 -6.24 5.87 3.70
CA THR A 239 -4.79 5.93 3.54
C THR A 239 -4.44 6.70 2.27
N ALA A 240 -3.44 7.58 2.36
CA ALA A 240 -2.87 8.30 1.23
C ALA A 240 -1.40 7.88 1.05
N GLY A 241 -1.11 7.19 -0.04
CA GLY A 241 0.24 6.80 -0.43
C GLY A 241 0.98 7.94 -1.14
N HIS A 242 2.30 7.97 -1.03
CA HIS A 242 3.26 8.88 -1.69
C HIS A 242 3.20 10.33 -1.20
N THR A 243 2.18 11.08 -1.54
CA THR A 243 1.98 12.51 -1.23
C THR A 243 3.19 13.40 -1.58
N CYS A 244 3.88 13.09 -2.70
CA CYS A 244 5.16 13.70 -3.07
C CYS A 244 5.06 15.19 -3.35
N ALA A 245 3.95 15.67 -3.94
CA ALA A 245 3.75 17.08 -4.29
C ALA A 245 3.82 17.99 -3.06
N MET A 246 3.53 17.49 -1.86
CA MET A 246 3.65 18.25 -0.61
C MET A 246 5.06 18.79 -0.38
N ALA A 247 6.10 18.11 -0.87
CA ALA A 247 7.48 18.59 -0.77
C ALA A 247 7.72 19.92 -1.50
N ALA A 248 6.89 20.23 -2.48
CA ALA A 248 6.96 21.45 -3.29
C ALA A 248 5.89 22.49 -2.95
N TYR A 249 4.99 22.22 -2.01
CA TYR A 249 4.02 23.21 -1.53
C TYR A 249 4.72 24.36 -0.78
N ASP A 250 4.19 25.56 -0.91
CA ASP A 250 4.54 26.63 0.02
C ASP A 250 4.11 26.25 1.46
N ASP A 251 4.79 26.83 2.46
CA ASP A 251 4.59 26.43 3.85
C ASP A 251 3.18 26.73 4.39
N HIS A 252 2.53 27.79 3.89
CA HIS A 252 1.17 28.13 4.32
C HIS A 252 0.16 27.10 3.82
N TYR A 253 0.25 26.72 2.53
CA TYR A 253 -0.62 25.70 1.98
C TYR A 253 -0.33 24.32 2.56
N ALA A 254 0.96 24.00 2.76
CA ALA A 254 1.34 22.74 3.41
C ALA A 254 0.74 22.60 4.82
N ALA A 255 0.89 23.64 5.67
CA ALA A 255 0.30 23.66 7.00
C ALA A 255 -1.23 23.50 6.97
N TYR A 256 -1.91 24.20 6.06
CA TYR A 256 -3.35 24.07 5.87
C TYR A 256 -3.77 22.63 5.52
N VAL A 257 -3.06 21.99 4.57
CA VAL A 257 -3.37 20.61 4.15
C VAL A 257 -3.08 19.61 5.27
N ILE A 258 -1.96 19.77 5.99
CA ILE A 258 -1.61 18.88 7.12
C ILE A 258 -2.69 18.92 8.21
N GLU A 259 -3.17 20.11 8.58
CA GLU A 259 -4.28 20.23 9.54
C GLU A 259 -5.57 19.58 9.02
N LYS A 260 -5.84 19.68 7.73
CA LYS A 260 -7.00 19.01 7.10
C LYS A 260 -6.84 17.49 7.12
N VAL A 261 -5.67 16.96 6.78
CA VAL A 261 -5.32 15.51 6.85
C VAL A 261 -5.49 14.98 8.27
N LYS A 262 -4.99 15.72 9.27
CA LYS A 262 -5.17 15.41 10.69
C LYS A 262 -6.65 15.35 11.07
N LYS A 263 -7.44 16.36 10.70
CA LYS A 263 -8.89 16.40 10.96
C LYS A 263 -9.63 15.25 10.27
N ALA A 264 -9.19 14.87 9.08
CA ALA A 264 -9.73 13.74 8.32
C ALA A 264 -9.27 12.38 8.89
N GLY A 265 -8.29 12.35 9.80
CA GLY A 265 -7.73 11.11 10.34
C GLY A 265 -7.16 10.19 9.24
N ILE A 266 -6.54 10.78 8.21
CA ILE A 266 -5.92 10.04 7.10
C ILE A 266 -4.57 9.51 7.54
N ASN A 267 -4.32 8.23 7.27
CA ASN A 267 -3.00 7.63 7.40
C ASN A 267 -2.16 7.96 6.15
N VAL A 268 -0.88 8.28 6.34
CA VAL A 268 0.02 8.57 5.21
C VAL A 268 1.11 7.51 5.11
N ILE A 269 1.32 6.96 3.91
CA ILE A 269 2.41 6.03 3.61
C ILE A 269 3.38 6.71 2.64
N THR A 270 4.63 6.87 3.05
CA THR A 270 5.70 7.38 2.18
C THR A 270 6.48 6.24 1.56
N ASN A 271 6.80 6.34 0.26
CA ASN A 271 7.49 5.30 -0.52
C ASN A 271 8.84 5.83 -1.06
N PRO A 272 9.82 6.12 -0.17
CA PRO A 272 11.03 6.85 -0.55
C PRO A 272 11.88 6.13 -1.60
N VAL A 273 11.93 4.81 -1.60
CA VAL A 273 12.72 4.05 -2.59
C VAL A 273 12.24 4.32 -4.01
N THR A 274 10.93 4.23 -4.25
CA THR A 274 10.32 4.52 -5.54
C THR A 274 10.41 6.01 -5.89
N ASN A 275 10.03 6.87 -4.96
CA ASN A 275 9.89 8.31 -5.24
C ASN A 275 11.23 9.01 -5.44
N LEU A 276 12.30 8.61 -4.75
CA LEU A 276 13.65 9.10 -5.01
C LEU A 276 14.16 8.74 -6.42
N MET A 277 13.67 7.65 -7.00
CA MET A 277 14.01 7.24 -8.37
C MET A 277 13.19 7.99 -9.42
N LEU A 278 11.90 8.16 -9.21
CA LEU A 278 10.96 8.63 -10.23
C LEU A 278 10.73 10.14 -10.23
N GLN A 279 10.99 10.84 -9.12
CA GLN A 279 10.70 12.26 -8.98
C GLN A 279 11.92 13.15 -9.27
N GLY A 280 11.69 14.41 -9.62
CA GLY A 280 12.73 15.42 -9.89
C GLY A 280 13.53 15.19 -11.17
N ARG A 281 13.10 14.31 -12.06
CA ARG A 281 13.86 13.92 -13.27
C ARG A 281 13.94 14.99 -14.32
N LEU A 282 12.96 15.88 -14.39
CA LEU A 282 12.90 16.97 -15.34
C LEU A 282 13.36 18.32 -14.75
N ASP A 283 13.63 18.35 -13.44
CA ASP A 283 14.07 19.58 -12.77
C ASP A 283 15.51 19.93 -13.11
N LYS A 284 15.74 21.23 -13.40
CA LYS A 284 17.09 21.77 -13.60
C LYS A 284 17.67 22.32 -12.29
N GLN A 285 16.94 23.25 -11.64
CA GLN A 285 17.26 23.81 -10.31
C GLN A 285 16.03 24.51 -9.73
N PRO A 286 15.68 24.31 -8.44
CA PRO A 286 16.19 23.25 -7.57
C PRO A 286 15.67 21.88 -7.98
N ILE A 287 16.45 20.82 -7.72
CA ILE A 287 16.04 19.45 -8.00
C ILE A 287 15.21 18.94 -6.81
N ARG A 288 13.91 18.70 -7.03
CA ARG A 288 13.00 18.12 -6.05
C ARG A 288 13.25 16.61 -5.94
N ARG A 289 13.02 16.03 -4.77
CA ARG A 289 13.29 14.61 -4.50
C ARG A 289 12.05 13.77 -4.29
N GLY A 290 10.87 14.39 -4.29
CA GLY A 290 9.59 13.70 -4.22
C GLY A 290 9.29 12.99 -2.89
N ILE A 291 10.08 13.22 -1.84
CA ILE A 291 9.75 12.72 -0.49
C ILE A 291 8.81 13.73 0.16
N THR A 292 7.65 13.26 0.61
CA THR A 292 6.67 14.10 1.32
C THR A 292 7.24 14.72 2.62
N ARG A 293 6.50 15.61 3.24
CA ARG A 293 6.86 16.31 4.49
C ARG A 293 6.70 15.42 5.73
N VAL A 294 7.45 14.30 5.78
CA VAL A 294 7.33 13.26 6.83
C VAL A 294 7.40 13.83 8.24
N LYS A 295 8.36 14.76 8.51
CA LYS A 295 8.56 15.33 9.86
C LYS A 295 7.41 16.23 10.31
N GLU A 296 6.69 16.83 9.37
CA GLU A 296 5.57 17.72 9.66
C GLU A 296 4.26 16.94 9.80
N LEU A 297 4.20 15.73 9.22
CA LEU A 297 3.07 14.81 9.32
C LEU A 297 3.07 13.95 10.59
N LEU A 298 4.24 13.80 11.25
CA LEU A 298 4.40 13.12 12.54
C LEU A 298 3.98 13.99 13.72
#